data_c6034bc34426c5cfd8f51bac775ba275
#
_entry.id   c6034bc34426c5cfd8f51bac775ba275
#
_cell.length_a   1.000
_cell.length_b   1.000
_cell.length_c   1.000
_cell.angle_alpha   90.00
_cell.angle_beta   90.00
_cell.angle_gamma   90.00
#
_symmetry.space_group_name_H-M   'P 1'
#
loop_
_entity.id
_entity.type
_entity.pdbx_description
1 polymer ?
#
loop_
_entity_poly.entity_id
_entity_poly.type
_entity_poly.pdbx_seq_one_letter_code
_entity_poly.pdbx_strand_id
1 'polypeptide(L)'
;MTFDNELTRMLGIRYPIIQGAFGPKGMGTSRIAVPVSEAGGLGVLTSISYEDPDAFQQDIREARKRTDKPVAVNFSLLKDRGLLEAFHEEYVRVALAEGIRIVFTSAYDGSAIGRRCRAAGCVWIHKCATIEHALSSARKGADAVVIVGLEGTGFKSPLQNSTLVNITAARRLTDTPLIAAGGIGDAHGFVAALAMGAVGVYLGTAMMATREFQAPDSLKDRIVRQDILDADYRQTVYRAGHSLKPSLASAVIDSLPTVRELVDGMIQGAGEIMAQFKEWGMM
;
A
#
# COMPACT_ATOMS: atom_id res chain seq x y z
N MET A 1 -7.65 -20.79 -0.53
CA MET A 1 -6.54 -20.61 0.45
C MET A 1 -7.00 -19.67 1.55
N THR A 2 -6.66 -19.94 2.82
CA THR A 2 -6.96 -19.07 3.97
C THR A 2 -5.66 -18.48 4.48
N PHE A 3 -5.63 -17.19 4.73
CA PHE A 3 -4.49 -16.50 5.34
C PHE A 3 -4.84 -16.14 6.78
N ASP A 4 -4.15 -16.75 7.73
CA ASP A 4 -4.24 -16.45 9.16
C ASP A 4 -2.84 -16.09 9.67
N ASN A 5 -2.44 -14.85 9.43
CA ASN A 5 -1.17 -14.33 9.90
C ASN A 5 -1.38 -13.10 10.80
N GLU A 6 -0.30 -12.59 11.34
CA GLU A 6 -0.32 -11.44 12.25
C GLU A 6 -1.00 -10.22 11.62
N LEU A 7 -0.75 -9.91 10.34
CA LEU A 7 -1.33 -8.77 9.65
C LEU A 7 -2.84 -8.93 9.46
N THR A 8 -3.29 -10.11 8.99
CA THR A 8 -4.73 -10.34 8.76
C THR A 8 -5.53 -10.27 10.05
N ARG A 9 -4.99 -10.79 11.17
CA ARG A 9 -5.60 -10.68 12.50
C ARG A 9 -5.61 -9.24 13.01
N MET A 10 -4.48 -8.51 12.87
CA MET A 10 -4.33 -7.12 13.29
C MET A 10 -5.34 -6.19 12.59
N LEU A 11 -5.55 -6.39 11.29
CA LEU A 11 -6.35 -5.50 10.45
C LEU A 11 -7.80 -5.98 10.25
N GLY A 12 -8.14 -7.20 10.67
CA GLY A 12 -9.47 -7.80 10.44
C GLY A 12 -9.78 -8.05 8.96
N ILE A 13 -8.77 -8.35 8.15
CA ILE A 13 -8.89 -8.60 6.70
C ILE A 13 -8.71 -10.08 6.36
N ARG A 14 -9.26 -10.49 5.22
CA ARG A 14 -9.20 -11.89 4.76
C ARG A 14 -7.86 -12.22 4.11
N TYR A 15 -7.30 -11.30 3.32
CA TYR A 15 -6.07 -11.49 2.56
C TYR A 15 -5.06 -10.40 2.91
N PRO A 16 -3.77 -10.72 3.05
CA PRO A 16 -2.75 -9.74 3.44
C PRO A 16 -2.34 -8.84 2.24
N ILE A 17 -3.34 -8.26 1.60
CA ILE A 17 -3.23 -7.38 0.42
C ILE A 17 -3.78 -6.01 0.79
N ILE A 18 -2.94 -4.98 0.70
CA ILE A 18 -3.29 -3.61 1.05
C ILE A 18 -3.21 -2.74 -0.20
N GLN A 19 -4.22 -1.93 -0.44
CA GLN A 19 -4.20 -0.90 -1.46
C GLN A 19 -3.16 0.18 -1.15
N GLY A 20 -2.40 0.59 -2.16
CA GLY A 20 -1.50 1.74 -2.09
C GLY A 20 -2.26 3.05 -1.86
N ALA A 21 -1.69 3.93 -1.05
CA ALA A 21 -2.22 5.28 -0.89
C ALA A 21 -1.94 6.13 -2.14
N PHE A 22 -2.97 6.74 -2.70
CA PHE A 22 -2.88 7.58 -3.88
C PHE A 22 -3.10 9.04 -3.50
N GLY A 23 -2.11 9.90 -3.82
CA GLY A 23 -2.12 11.30 -3.39
C GLY A 23 -2.85 12.30 -4.28
N PRO A 24 -3.00 12.10 -5.61
CA PRO A 24 -3.71 13.07 -6.44
C PRO A 24 -5.20 13.17 -6.09
N LYS A 25 -5.77 14.36 -6.28
CA LYS A 25 -7.19 14.62 -6.05
C LYS A 25 -8.07 13.58 -6.75
N GLY A 26 -9.02 13.02 -6.01
CA GLY A 26 -9.99 12.04 -6.48
C GLY A 26 -9.49 10.61 -6.65
N MET A 27 -8.19 10.32 -6.50
CA MET A 27 -7.66 8.98 -6.76
C MET A 27 -7.71 8.05 -5.54
N GLY A 28 -7.38 8.54 -4.34
CA GLY A 28 -7.36 7.75 -3.09
C GLY A 28 -8.66 7.87 -2.31
N THR A 29 -9.79 7.50 -2.92
CA THR A 29 -11.15 7.68 -2.39
C THR A 29 -11.86 6.34 -2.16
N SER A 30 -13.07 6.37 -1.62
CA SER A 30 -13.93 5.20 -1.41
C SER A 30 -14.23 4.42 -2.71
N ARG A 31 -14.08 5.06 -3.86
CA ARG A 31 -14.32 4.42 -5.17
C ARG A 31 -13.39 3.24 -5.42
N ILE A 32 -12.14 3.33 -4.96
CA ILE A 32 -11.19 2.22 -5.02
C ILE A 32 -11.10 1.48 -3.68
N ALA A 33 -11.16 2.19 -2.54
CA ALA A 33 -10.98 1.57 -1.23
C ALA A 33 -12.08 0.55 -0.90
N VAL A 34 -13.35 0.86 -1.18
CA VAL A 34 -14.45 -0.07 -0.92
C VAL A 34 -14.33 -1.37 -1.73
N PRO A 35 -14.14 -1.36 -3.06
CA PRO A 35 -13.88 -2.59 -3.82
C PRO A 35 -12.74 -3.45 -3.28
N VAL A 36 -11.63 -2.83 -2.79
CA VAL A 36 -10.51 -3.57 -2.22
C VAL A 36 -10.91 -4.25 -0.90
N SER A 37 -11.61 -3.56 -0.02
CA SER A 37 -12.11 -4.12 1.22
C SER A 37 -13.12 -5.24 0.98
N GLU A 38 -14.04 -5.07 0.02
CA GLU A 38 -15.02 -6.08 -0.40
C GLU A 38 -14.35 -7.31 -1.07
N ALA A 39 -13.19 -7.14 -1.70
CA ALA A 39 -12.41 -8.25 -2.22
C ALA A 39 -11.63 -9.01 -1.14
N GLY A 40 -11.65 -8.54 0.11
CA GLY A 40 -11.01 -9.17 1.26
C GLY A 40 -9.62 -8.63 1.60
N GLY A 41 -9.15 -7.60 0.91
CA GLY A 41 -7.96 -6.83 1.27
C GLY A 41 -8.26 -5.65 2.19
N LEU A 42 -7.38 -4.67 2.22
CA LEU A 42 -7.58 -3.40 2.94
C LEU A 42 -7.56 -2.22 1.97
N GLY A 43 -8.70 -1.57 1.82
CA GLY A 43 -8.82 -0.31 1.09
C GLY A 43 -8.31 0.87 1.92
N VAL A 44 -7.71 1.86 1.25
CA VAL A 44 -7.08 3.02 1.90
C VAL A 44 -7.56 4.33 1.26
N LEU A 45 -8.21 5.18 2.04
CA LEU A 45 -8.51 6.55 1.68
C LEU A 45 -7.29 7.44 1.99
N THR A 46 -7.00 8.42 1.14
CA THR A 46 -5.82 9.27 1.35
C THR A 46 -6.25 10.72 1.54
N SER A 47 -5.93 11.33 2.68
CA SER A 47 -6.36 12.69 3.05
C SER A 47 -6.12 13.75 1.97
N ILE A 48 -4.95 13.69 1.30
CA ILE A 48 -4.59 14.66 0.25
C ILE A 48 -5.29 14.42 -1.10
N SER A 49 -6.16 13.41 -1.20
CA SER A 49 -7.02 13.19 -2.37
C SER A 49 -8.29 14.03 -2.35
N TYR A 50 -8.56 14.71 -1.24
CA TYR A 50 -9.74 15.54 -1.03
C TYR A 50 -9.38 17.02 -1.06
N GLU A 51 -10.38 17.87 -1.32
CA GLU A 51 -10.18 19.32 -1.33
C GLU A 51 -10.07 19.88 0.10
N ASP A 52 -10.85 19.30 1.00
CA ASP A 52 -10.95 19.73 2.39
C ASP A 52 -11.36 18.55 3.31
N PRO A 53 -11.32 18.72 4.64
CA PRO A 53 -11.74 17.72 5.60
C PRO A 53 -13.23 17.34 5.53
N ASP A 54 -14.11 18.23 5.06
CA ASP A 54 -15.55 17.95 4.95
C ASP A 54 -15.82 16.96 3.81
N ALA A 55 -15.17 17.16 2.66
CA ALA A 55 -15.22 16.21 1.54
C ALA A 55 -14.66 14.83 1.94
N PHE A 56 -13.58 14.82 2.72
CA PHE A 56 -13.00 13.59 3.28
C PHE A 56 -13.97 12.89 4.23
N GLN A 57 -14.64 13.64 5.13
CA GLN A 57 -15.64 13.10 6.04
C GLN A 57 -16.81 12.46 5.29
N GLN A 58 -17.33 13.18 4.29
CA GLN A 58 -18.43 12.68 3.47
C GLN A 58 -18.09 11.36 2.79
N ASP A 59 -16.88 11.22 2.25
CA ASP A 59 -16.46 10.00 1.56
C ASP A 59 -16.19 8.83 2.54
N ILE A 60 -15.72 9.08 3.77
CA ILE A 60 -15.67 8.05 4.82
C ILE A 60 -17.08 7.54 5.13
N ARG A 61 -18.06 8.43 5.27
CA ARG A 61 -19.47 8.06 5.50
C ARG A 61 -20.04 7.28 4.34
N GLU A 62 -19.73 7.68 3.11
CA GLU A 62 -20.15 6.97 1.92
C GLU A 62 -19.51 5.58 1.83
N ALA A 63 -18.22 5.43 2.17
CA ALA A 63 -17.58 4.13 2.26
C ALA A 63 -18.30 3.19 3.23
N ARG A 64 -18.68 3.70 4.41
CA ARG A 64 -19.40 2.92 5.43
C ARG A 64 -20.81 2.48 5.03
N LYS A 65 -21.49 3.23 4.17
CA LYS A 65 -22.78 2.78 3.61
C LYS A 65 -22.63 1.62 2.64
N ARG A 66 -21.45 1.47 2.03
CA ARG A 66 -21.17 0.51 0.97
C ARG A 66 -20.43 -0.73 1.43
N THR A 67 -19.82 -0.71 2.62
CA THR A 67 -19.09 -1.85 3.17
C THR A 67 -19.09 -1.86 4.69
N ASP A 68 -19.19 -3.05 5.28
CA ASP A 68 -18.95 -3.34 6.70
C ASP A 68 -17.49 -3.77 6.98
N LYS A 69 -16.69 -3.93 5.92
CA LYS A 69 -15.29 -4.35 6.00
C LYS A 69 -14.38 -3.20 6.44
N PRO A 70 -13.20 -3.52 7.02
CA PRO A 70 -12.24 -2.49 7.39
C PRO A 70 -11.83 -1.62 6.20
N VAL A 71 -11.79 -0.31 6.43
CA VAL A 71 -11.12 0.66 5.57
C VAL A 71 -10.13 1.46 6.41
N ALA A 72 -9.01 1.81 5.80
CA ALA A 72 -7.97 2.62 6.43
C ALA A 72 -7.93 4.03 5.85
N VAL A 73 -7.25 4.93 6.56
CA VAL A 73 -6.88 6.24 6.02
C VAL A 73 -5.36 6.41 6.01
N ASN A 74 -4.86 7.21 5.06
CA ASN A 74 -3.45 7.56 4.96
C ASN A 74 -3.25 9.07 5.03
N PHE A 75 -2.30 9.49 5.84
CA PHE A 75 -1.79 10.85 5.96
C PHE A 75 -0.40 10.92 5.33
N SER A 76 -0.29 11.58 4.15
CA SER A 76 0.97 11.72 3.42
C SER A 76 1.71 12.98 3.87
N LEU A 77 2.83 12.83 4.57
CA LEU A 77 3.64 13.95 5.03
C LEU A 77 4.65 14.33 3.95
N LEU A 78 4.47 15.48 3.31
CA LEU A 78 5.28 15.96 2.19
C LEU A 78 5.80 17.36 2.50
N LYS A 79 7.08 17.47 2.92
CA LYS A 79 7.71 18.74 3.33
C LYS A 79 7.73 19.79 2.22
N ASP A 80 8.07 19.37 1.02
CA ASP A 80 8.15 20.19 -0.19
C ASP A 80 6.81 20.78 -0.63
N ARG A 81 5.70 20.27 -0.07
CA ARG A 81 4.32 20.72 -0.35
C ARG A 81 3.63 21.33 0.86
N GLY A 82 4.32 21.51 1.97
CA GLY A 82 3.73 22.00 3.22
C GLY A 82 2.72 21.05 3.88
N LEU A 83 2.67 19.79 3.45
CA LEU A 83 1.73 18.78 3.97
C LEU A 83 2.36 18.07 5.17
N LEU A 84 2.49 18.77 6.29
CA LEU A 84 3.00 18.25 7.56
C LEU A 84 1.86 18.04 8.56
N GLU A 85 2.20 17.80 9.83
CA GLU A 85 1.24 17.50 10.89
C GLU A 85 0.12 18.54 10.99
N ALA A 86 0.45 19.83 10.92
CA ALA A 86 -0.53 20.93 11.03
C ALA A 86 -1.59 20.88 9.90
N PHE A 87 -1.19 20.54 8.68
CA PHE A 87 -2.14 20.33 7.57
C PHE A 87 -3.10 19.18 7.86
N HIS A 88 -2.62 18.09 8.47
CA HIS A 88 -3.42 16.90 8.71
C HIS A 88 -4.26 16.95 10.00
N GLU A 89 -4.12 17.98 10.83
CA GLU A 89 -4.76 18.06 12.14
C GLU A 89 -6.28 17.81 12.07
N GLU A 90 -6.95 18.49 11.18
CA GLU A 90 -8.39 18.38 11.02
C GLU A 90 -8.80 17.04 10.37
N TYR A 91 -8.05 16.57 9.38
CA TYR A 91 -8.26 15.24 8.78
C TYR A 91 -8.12 14.11 9.80
N VAL A 92 -7.15 14.19 10.72
CA VAL A 92 -6.98 13.23 11.82
C VAL A 92 -8.19 13.27 12.75
N ARG A 93 -8.65 14.48 13.13
CA ARG A 93 -9.82 14.65 13.97
C ARG A 93 -11.05 14.01 13.33
N VAL A 94 -11.30 14.30 12.05
CA VAL A 94 -12.39 13.70 11.27
C VAL A 94 -12.31 12.20 11.23
N ALA A 95 -11.16 11.64 10.87
CA ALA A 95 -10.98 10.19 10.79
C ALA A 95 -11.29 9.48 12.12
N LEU A 96 -10.82 10.02 13.24
CA LEU A 96 -11.07 9.48 14.57
C LEU A 96 -12.57 9.60 14.96
N ALA A 97 -13.19 10.74 14.69
CA ALA A 97 -14.61 10.98 14.95
C ALA A 97 -15.52 10.04 14.14
N GLU A 98 -15.14 9.78 12.88
CA GLU A 98 -15.83 8.80 12.04
C GLU A 98 -15.43 7.36 12.36
N GLY A 99 -14.67 7.10 13.44
CA GLY A 99 -14.36 5.77 13.97
C GLY A 99 -13.44 4.95 13.09
N ILE A 100 -12.58 5.57 12.30
CA ILE A 100 -11.46 4.87 11.64
C ILE A 100 -10.56 4.25 12.70
N ARG A 101 -10.12 3.00 12.47
CA ARG A 101 -9.28 2.23 13.40
C ARG A 101 -7.95 1.81 12.81
N ILE A 102 -7.72 2.03 11.53
CA ILE A 102 -6.45 1.70 10.85
C ILE A 102 -5.95 2.95 10.16
N VAL A 103 -4.76 3.39 10.54
CA VAL A 103 -4.16 4.64 10.06
C VAL A 103 -2.78 4.37 9.49
N PHE A 104 -2.56 4.87 8.28
CA PHE A 104 -1.25 4.94 7.67
C PHE A 104 -0.70 6.36 7.76
N THR A 105 0.60 6.46 7.98
CA THR A 105 1.39 7.66 7.68
C THR A 105 2.43 7.32 6.64
N SER A 106 2.81 8.25 5.77
CA SER A 106 3.73 7.95 4.68
C SER A 106 4.66 9.10 4.35
N ALA A 107 5.78 8.77 3.72
CA ALA A 107 6.87 9.62 3.28
C ALA A 107 7.78 10.07 4.42
N TYR A 108 7.58 11.28 4.98
CA TYR A 108 8.39 11.76 6.12
C TYR A 108 7.87 11.24 7.46
N ASP A 109 8.55 11.59 8.55
CA ASP A 109 8.22 11.12 9.89
C ASP A 109 6.77 11.43 10.28
N GLY A 110 5.96 10.40 10.43
CA GLY A 110 4.55 10.50 10.81
C GLY A 110 4.29 10.11 12.26
N SER A 111 5.33 10.04 13.10
CA SER A 111 5.20 9.51 14.45
C SER A 111 4.31 10.33 15.37
N ALA A 112 4.19 11.65 15.17
CA ALA A 112 3.30 12.49 15.96
C ALA A 112 1.83 12.10 15.71
N ILE A 113 1.43 12.01 14.43
CA ILE A 113 0.09 11.56 14.02
C ILE A 113 -0.13 10.10 14.47
N GLY A 114 0.84 9.22 14.20
CA GLY A 114 0.73 7.79 14.51
C GLY A 114 0.50 7.54 16.00
N ARG A 115 1.29 8.14 16.88
CA ARG A 115 1.12 8.00 18.34
C ARG A 115 -0.22 8.55 18.83
N ARG A 116 -0.67 9.68 18.27
CA ARG A 116 -2.00 10.23 18.59
C ARG A 116 -3.12 9.27 18.21
N CYS A 117 -3.05 8.69 17.00
CA CYS A 117 -4.04 7.71 16.56
C CYS A 117 -4.00 6.42 17.40
N ARG A 118 -2.80 5.93 17.76
CA ARG A 118 -2.67 4.78 18.65
C ARG A 118 -3.25 5.05 20.04
N ALA A 119 -3.04 6.23 20.60
CA ALA A 119 -3.65 6.63 21.87
C ALA A 119 -5.19 6.64 21.80
N ALA A 120 -5.77 6.81 20.61
CA ALA A 120 -7.19 6.69 20.33
C ALA A 120 -7.64 5.26 19.96
N GLY A 121 -6.76 4.25 20.12
CA GLY A 121 -7.06 2.84 19.86
C GLY A 121 -6.96 2.42 18.39
N CYS A 122 -6.26 3.19 17.55
CA CYS A 122 -6.00 2.79 16.17
C CYS A 122 -4.74 1.93 16.04
N VAL A 123 -4.73 1.05 15.03
CA VAL A 123 -3.51 0.47 14.48
C VAL A 123 -2.81 1.53 13.65
N TRP A 124 -1.51 1.76 13.89
CA TRP A 124 -0.69 2.69 13.12
C TRP A 124 0.36 1.96 12.29
N ILE A 125 0.32 2.15 10.98
CA ILE A 125 1.26 1.62 10.02
C ILE A 125 2.02 2.78 9.37
N HIS A 126 3.36 2.69 9.29
CA HIS A 126 4.14 3.71 8.59
C HIS A 126 4.72 3.18 7.29
N LYS A 127 4.59 3.96 6.19
CA LYS A 127 5.18 3.63 4.89
C LYS A 127 6.41 4.48 4.62
N CYS A 128 7.53 3.84 4.41
CA CYS A 128 8.83 4.46 4.18
C CYS A 128 9.58 3.85 2.98
N ALA A 129 10.72 4.45 2.62
CA ALA A 129 11.52 4.06 1.47
C ALA A 129 12.83 3.35 1.85
N THR A 130 13.28 3.39 3.12
CA THR A 130 14.55 2.80 3.55
C THR A 130 14.38 1.95 4.82
N ILE A 131 15.33 1.05 5.03
CA ILE A 131 15.38 0.20 6.24
C ILE A 131 15.52 1.07 7.49
N GLU A 132 16.38 2.10 7.46
CA GLU A 132 16.63 3.00 8.60
C GLU A 132 15.33 3.71 9.02
N HIS A 133 14.54 4.19 8.06
CA HIS A 133 13.24 4.81 8.33
C HIS A 133 12.25 3.80 8.91
N ALA A 134 12.24 2.56 8.41
CA ALA A 134 11.41 1.48 8.95
C ALA A 134 11.75 1.19 10.41
N LEU A 135 13.03 0.98 10.72
CA LEU A 135 13.52 0.76 12.09
C LEU A 135 13.23 1.94 13.01
N SER A 136 13.37 3.17 12.50
CA SER A 136 13.01 4.37 13.26
C SER A 136 11.52 4.39 13.59
N SER A 137 10.65 4.10 12.65
CA SER A 137 9.19 4.10 12.85
C SER A 137 8.75 2.97 13.80
N ALA A 138 9.36 1.80 13.68
CA ALA A 138 9.16 0.67 14.61
C ALA A 138 9.49 1.09 16.06
N ARG A 139 10.68 1.68 16.28
CA ARG A 139 11.08 2.19 17.62
C ARG A 139 10.15 3.29 18.13
N LYS A 140 9.51 4.05 17.26
CA LYS A 140 8.54 5.10 17.62
C LYS A 140 7.13 4.56 17.86
N GLY A 141 6.96 3.25 17.73
CA GLY A 141 5.72 2.53 18.09
C GLY A 141 4.77 2.26 16.94
N ALA A 142 5.23 2.23 15.68
CA ALA A 142 4.41 1.72 14.59
C ALA A 142 4.09 0.23 14.80
N ASP A 143 2.85 -0.16 14.61
CA ASP A 143 2.38 -1.56 14.77
C ASP A 143 2.83 -2.44 13.59
N ALA A 144 3.05 -1.84 12.43
CA ALA A 144 3.68 -2.45 11.25
C ALA A 144 4.34 -1.36 10.40
N VAL A 145 5.27 -1.76 9.52
CA VAL A 145 5.92 -0.84 8.58
C VAL A 145 5.86 -1.37 7.16
N VAL A 146 5.55 -0.49 6.20
CA VAL A 146 5.64 -0.75 4.78
C VAL A 146 6.98 -0.24 4.27
N ILE A 147 7.79 -1.10 3.65
CA ILE A 147 9.03 -0.68 2.99
C ILE A 147 8.86 -0.78 1.48
N VAL A 148 9.06 0.34 0.78
CA VAL A 148 8.96 0.40 -0.68
C VAL A 148 10.33 0.18 -1.28
N GLY A 149 10.46 -0.84 -2.12
CA GLY A 149 11.68 -1.10 -2.88
C GLY A 149 11.92 -0.12 -4.03
N LEU A 150 13.12 -0.18 -4.58
CA LEU A 150 13.56 0.65 -5.71
C LEU A 150 12.67 0.49 -6.95
N GLU A 151 12.03 -0.66 -7.12
CA GLU A 151 11.07 -0.99 -8.17
C GLU A 151 9.75 -0.21 -8.06
N GLY A 152 9.45 0.32 -6.86
CA GLY A 152 8.26 1.12 -6.61
C GLY A 152 8.39 2.56 -7.11
N THR A 153 7.27 3.28 -7.01
CA THR A 153 7.18 4.73 -7.29
C THR A 153 6.54 5.47 -6.10
N GLY A 154 6.30 6.75 -6.25
CA GLY A 154 5.85 7.62 -5.16
C GLY A 154 7.04 8.27 -4.46
N PHE A 155 7.02 8.33 -3.13
CA PHE A 155 8.14 8.87 -2.34
C PHE A 155 9.35 7.92 -2.43
N LYS A 156 10.49 8.45 -2.86
CA LYS A 156 11.74 7.70 -3.07
C LYS A 156 12.92 8.34 -2.34
N SER A 157 13.87 7.49 -1.96
CA SER A 157 15.14 7.90 -1.37
C SER A 157 16.31 7.49 -2.28
N PRO A 158 17.38 8.28 -2.39
CA PRO A 158 18.60 7.85 -3.10
C PRO A 158 19.30 6.65 -2.43
N LEU A 159 18.98 6.37 -1.16
CA LEU A 159 19.51 5.22 -0.40
C LEU A 159 18.56 4.01 -0.40
N GLN A 160 17.58 3.98 -1.29
CA GLN A 160 16.58 2.93 -1.38
C GLN A 160 17.17 1.66 -2.02
N ASN A 161 16.96 0.52 -1.40
CA ASN A 161 17.32 -0.78 -1.96
C ASN A 161 16.13 -1.41 -2.73
N SER A 162 16.38 -2.55 -3.39
CA SER A 162 15.32 -3.37 -3.97
C SER A 162 14.36 -3.91 -2.91
N THR A 163 13.15 -4.28 -3.32
CA THR A 163 12.16 -4.91 -2.43
C THR A 163 12.73 -6.16 -1.76
N LEU A 164 13.46 -6.99 -2.53
CA LEU A 164 14.12 -8.20 -2.03
C LEU A 164 15.09 -7.87 -0.89
N VAL A 165 16.01 -6.92 -1.09
CA VAL A 165 17.01 -6.54 -0.08
C VAL A 165 16.36 -5.88 1.13
N ASN A 166 15.40 -4.97 0.91
CA ASN A 166 14.71 -4.27 1.99
C ASN A 166 14.04 -5.24 2.98
N ILE A 167 13.24 -6.18 2.48
CA ILE A 167 12.48 -7.08 3.34
C ILE A 167 13.39 -8.09 4.04
N THR A 168 14.28 -8.76 3.29
CA THR A 168 15.17 -9.81 3.85
C THR A 168 16.16 -9.24 4.86
N ALA A 169 16.68 -8.02 4.65
CA ALA A 169 17.58 -7.39 5.60
C ALA A 169 16.84 -6.82 6.81
N ALA A 170 15.73 -6.09 6.61
CA ALA A 170 14.96 -5.50 7.70
C ALA A 170 14.41 -6.58 8.66
N ARG A 171 14.00 -7.75 8.13
CA ARG A 171 13.49 -8.88 8.93
C ARG A 171 14.49 -9.40 9.98
N ARG A 172 15.80 -9.17 9.76
CA ARG A 172 16.86 -9.52 10.70
C ARG A 172 17.10 -8.47 11.78
N LEU A 173 16.51 -7.28 11.63
CA LEU A 173 16.80 -6.09 12.43
C LEU A 173 15.61 -5.63 13.28
N THR A 174 14.42 -6.19 13.03
CA THR A 174 13.20 -5.85 13.79
C THR A 174 12.22 -7.01 13.79
N ASP A 175 11.48 -7.14 14.90
CA ASP A 175 10.33 -8.05 15.02
C ASP A 175 9.02 -7.37 14.59
N THR A 176 9.04 -6.06 14.33
CA THR A 176 7.87 -5.34 13.84
C THR A 176 7.43 -5.91 12.48
N PRO A 177 6.15 -6.23 12.29
CA PRO A 177 5.62 -6.75 11.04
C PRO A 177 6.00 -5.89 9.83
N LEU A 178 6.59 -6.53 8.80
CA LEU A 178 7.03 -5.89 7.56
C LEU A 178 6.05 -6.15 6.44
N ILE A 179 5.65 -5.11 5.72
CA ILE A 179 4.79 -5.17 4.54
C ILE A 179 5.62 -4.78 3.33
N ALA A 180 5.66 -5.64 2.32
CA ALA A 180 6.44 -5.41 1.11
C ALA A 180 5.69 -4.51 0.12
N ALA A 181 6.40 -3.56 -0.48
CA ALA A 181 5.88 -2.73 -1.56
C ALA A 181 6.96 -2.48 -2.63
N GLY A 182 6.53 -2.27 -3.87
CA GLY A 182 7.40 -2.04 -5.02
C GLY A 182 7.61 -3.29 -5.87
N GLY A 183 7.31 -3.21 -7.15
CA GLY A 183 7.50 -4.29 -8.12
C GLY A 183 6.48 -5.43 -8.08
N ILE A 184 5.56 -5.44 -7.15
CA ILE A 184 4.58 -6.52 -6.95
C ILE A 184 3.32 -6.23 -7.78
N GLY A 185 2.99 -7.12 -8.73
CA GLY A 185 1.83 -6.97 -9.62
C GLY A 185 0.99 -8.23 -9.81
N ASP A 186 1.51 -9.40 -9.41
CA ASP A 186 0.91 -10.70 -9.63
C ASP A 186 1.08 -11.67 -8.44
N ALA A 187 0.63 -12.92 -8.62
CA ALA A 187 0.73 -13.98 -7.61
C ALA A 187 2.18 -14.36 -7.29
N HIS A 188 3.10 -14.33 -8.27
CA HIS A 188 4.51 -14.66 -8.03
C HIS A 188 5.16 -13.62 -7.14
N GLY A 189 4.96 -12.33 -7.43
CA GLY A 189 5.42 -11.24 -6.58
C GLY A 189 4.82 -11.29 -5.17
N PHE A 190 3.54 -11.66 -5.04
CA PHE A 190 2.87 -11.83 -3.77
C PHE A 190 3.49 -12.97 -2.93
N VAL A 191 3.66 -14.17 -3.51
CA VAL A 191 4.29 -15.32 -2.83
C VAL A 191 5.73 -15.03 -2.49
N ALA A 192 6.50 -14.42 -3.40
CA ALA A 192 7.88 -14.02 -3.16
C ALA A 192 7.99 -13.05 -1.97
N ALA A 193 7.09 -12.06 -1.87
CA ALA A 193 7.08 -11.13 -0.73
C ALA A 193 6.90 -11.85 0.61
N LEU A 194 5.98 -12.81 0.68
CA LEU A 194 5.77 -13.62 1.88
C LEU A 194 6.99 -14.50 2.18
N ALA A 195 7.60 -15.12 1.16
CA ALA A 195 8.81 -15.93 1.31
C ALA A 195 10.03 -15.12 1.79
N MET A 196 10.11 -13.83 1.45
CA MET A 196 11.12 -12.91 1.99
C MET A 196 10.91 -12.57 3.48
N GLY A 197 9.77 -12.90 4.06
CA GLY A 197 9.42 -12.63 5.45
C GLY A 197 8.50 -11.42 5.66
N ALA A 198 7.91 -10.89 4.59
CA ALA A 198 6.82 -9.92 4.73
C ALA A 198 5.54 -10.61 5.22
N VAL A 199 4.74 -9.91 6.04
CA VAL A 199 3.43 -10.39 6.49
C VAL A 199 2.30 -10.04 5.52
N GLY A 200 2.59 -9.28 4.46
CA GLY A 200 1.65 -8.90 3.41
C GLY A 200 2.27 -7.95 2.39
N VAL A 201 1.45 -7.50 1.44
CA VAL A 201 1.85 -6.63 0.34
C VAL A 201 1.04 -5.34 0.28
N TYR A 202 1.68 -4.27 -0.22
CA TYR A 202 1.08 -2.96 -0.42
C TYR A 202 1.18 -2.58 -1.90
N LEU A 203 0.06 -2.61 -2.61
CA LEU A 203 0.00 -2.58 -4.06
C LEU A 203 -0.38 -1.18 -4.58
N GLY A 204 0.53 -0.53 -5.30
CA GLY A 204 0.27 0.73 -6.01
C GLY A 204 -0.19 0.47 -7.45
N THR A 205 0.75 0.22 -8.34
CA THR A 205 0.52 0.13 -9.79
C THR A 205 -0.49 -0.95 -10.18
N ALA A 206 -0.49 -2.10 -9.51
CA ALA A 206 -1.49 -3.13 -9.76
C ALA A 206 -2.91 -2.63 -9.46
N MET A 207 -3.12 -1.87 -8.39
CA MET A 207 -4.42 -1.24 -8.10
C MET A 207 -4.76 -0.12 -9.09
N MET A 208 -3.76 0.62 -9.60
CA MET A 208 -4.00 1.62 -10.66
C MET A 208 -4.46 1.00 -11.98
N ALA A 209 -4.09 -0.25 -12.26
CA ALA A 209 -4.49 -1.01 -13.42
C ALA A 209 -5.87 -1.68 -13.27
N THR A 210 -6.69 -1.29 -12.29
CA THR A 210 -8.04 -1.83 -12.14
C THR A 210 -9.10 -0.93 -12.76
N ARG A 211 -10.26 -1.50 -13.09
CA ARG A 211 -11.38 -0.76 -13.67
C ARG A 211 -11.93 0.30 -12.72
N GLU A 212 -11.94 0.03 -11.42
CA GLU A 212 -12.47 0.92 -10.38
C GLU A 212 -11.56 2.11 -10.08
N PHE A 213 -10.27 2.03 -10.40
CA PHE A 213 -9.35 3.14 -10.14
C PHE A 213 -9.67 4.35 -11.02
N GLN A 214 -9.80 5.50 -10.39
CA GLN A 214 -10.13 6.76 -11.08
C GLN A 214 -8.86 7.40 -11.65
N ALA A 215 -8.57 7.08 -12.89
CA ALA A 215 -7.46 7.67 -13.66
C ALA A 215 -7.85 7.81 -15.13
N PRO A 216 -7.20 8.72 -15.88
CA PRO A 216 -7.33 8.77 -17.32
C PRO A 216 -6.95 7.43 -17.98
N ASP A 217 -7.70 7.03 -19.02
CA ASP A 217 -7.42 5.79 -19.76
C ASP A 217 -5.99 5.72 -20.27
N SER A 218 -5.42 6.87 -20.69
CA SER A 218 -4.02 6.98 -21.11
C SER A 218 -3.00 6.57 -20.03
N LEU A 219 -3.34 6.70 -18.74
CA LEU A 219 -2.49 6.20 -17.67
C LEU A 219 -2.61 4.69 -17.52
N LYS A 220 -3.83 4.16 -17.59
CA LYS A 220 -4.08 2.70 -17.53
C LYS A 220 -3.46 1.98 -18.73
N ASP A 221 -3.67 2.50 -19.93
CA ASP A 221 -3.04 1.98 -21.16
C ASP A 221 -1.52 1.97 -21.06
N ARG A 222 -0.93 3.03 -20.49
CA ARG A 222 0.53 3.08 -20.29
C ARG A 222 1.01 2.01 -19.31
N ILE A 223 0.25 1.65 -18.27
CA ILE A 223 0.62 0.56 -17.35
C ILE A 223 0.67 -0.76 -18.11
N VAL A 224 -0.37 -1.08 -18.85
CA VAL A 224 -0.53 -2.37 -19.57
C VAL A 224 0.46 -2.50 -20.74
N ARG A 225 0.80 -1.39 -21.39
CA ARG A 225 1.70 -1.40 -22.57
C ARG A 225 3.16 -1.07 -22.24
N GLN A 226 3.50 -0.92 -20.97
CA GLN A 226 4.84 -0.52 -20.58
C GLN A 226 5.84 -1.63 -20.90
N ASP A 227 6.82 -1.32 -21.71
CA ASP A 227 7.93 -2.23 -22.00
C ASP A 227 8.97 -2.17 -20.87
N ILE A 228 9.16 -3.29 -20.18
CA ILE A 228 10.18 -3.43 -19.12
C ILE A 228 11.60 -3.36 -19.69
N LEU A 229 11.79 -3.62 -20.98
CA LEU A 229 13.10 -3.53 -21.64
C LEU A 229 13.48 -2.09 -22.00
N ASP A 230 12.52 -1.14 -21.94
CA ASP A 230 12.79 0.28 -22.12
C ASP A 230 13.71 0.81 -21.00
N ALA A 231 14.93 1.15 -21.35
CA ALA A 231 15.95 1.62 -20.42
C ALA A 231 15.57 2.98 -19.78
N ASP A 232 14.95 3.89 -20.55
CA ASP A 232 14.53 5.20 -20.05
C ASP A 232 13.39 5.09 -19.05
N TYR A 233 12.47 4.17 -19.28
CA TYR A 233 11.43 3.85 -18.29
C TYR A 233 12.02 3.36 -16.98
N ARG A 234 12.91 2.36 -17.02
CA ARG A 234 13.56 1.82 -15.82
C ARG A 234 14.33 2.91 -15.06
N GLN A 235 15.14 3.68 -15.74
CA GLN A 235 15.87 4.80 -15.13
C GLN A 235 14.94 5.83 -14.50
N THR A 236 13.80 6.11 -15.14
CA THR A 236 12.78 7.01 -14.60
C THR A 236 12.19 6.49 -13.30
N VAL A 237 11.93 5.17 -13.18
CA VAL A 237 11.46 4.54 -11.94
C VAL A 237 12.52 4.61 -10.85
N TYR A 238 13.79 4.44 -11.18
CA TYR A 238 14.88 4.43 -10.18
C TYR A 238 15.25 5.81 -9.63
N ARG A 239 14.93 6.90 -10.35
CA ARG A 239 15.26 8.27 -9.89
C ARG A 239 14.54 8.59 -8.58
N ALA A 240 15.29 9.21 -7.66
CA ALA A 240 14.71 9.76 -6.43
C ALA A 240 13.73 10.89 -6.75
N GLY A 241 12.76 11.09 -5.85
CA GLY A 241 11.75 12.15 -5.97
C GLY A 241 10.32 11.59 -5.95
N HIS A 242 9.34 12.49 -6.10
CA HIS A 242 7.91 12.11 -6.13
C HIS A 242 7.46 11.85 -7.57
N SER A 243 6.91 10.69 -7.84
CA SER A 243 6.42 10.32 -9.16
C SER A 243 5.11 9.57 -9.09
N LEU A 244 4.13 9.99 -9.91
CA LEU A 244 2.89 9.27 -10.19
C LEU A 244 3.04 8.30 -11.38
N LYS A 245 4.25 8.00 -11.78
CA LYS A 245 4.50 7.07 -12.87
C LYS A 245 4.23 5.64 -12.42
N PRO A 246 3.85 4.74 -13.33
CA PRO A 246 3.79 3.31 -13.04
C PRO A 246 5.14 2.81 -12.52
N SER A 247 5.10 1.85 -11.60
CA SER A 247 6.28 1.16 -11.07
C SER A 247 6.69 0.01 -11.99
N LEU A 248 7.83 -0.63 -11.71
CA LEU A 248 8.24 -1.82 -12.48
C LEU A 248 7.27 -3.00 -12.35
N ALA A 249 6.27 -2.95 -11.46
CA ALA A 249 5.16 -3.90 -11.45
C ALA A 249 4.41 -3.98 -12.79
N SER A 250 4.47 -2.92 -13.62
CA SER A 250 3.91 -2.94 -14.98
C SER A 250 4.47 -4.07 -15.85
N ALA A 251 5.65 -4.60 -15.53
CA ALA A 251 6.26 -5.74 -16.24
C ALA A 251 5.39 -7.02 -16.24
N VAL A 252 4.49 -7.15 -15.27
CA VAL A 252 3.65 -8.34 -15.06
C VAL A 252 2.16 -7.99 -15.09
N ILE A 253 1.79 -6.80 -15.59
CA ILE A 253 0.41 -6.32 -15.70
C ILE A 253 0.07 -6.17 -17.18
N ASP A 254 -0.76 -7.06 -17.70
CA ASP A 254 -1.11 -7.17 -19.12
C ASP A 254 -2.57 -6.84 -19.43
N SER A 255 -3.38 -6.54 -18.40
CA SER A 255 -4.82 -6.34 -18.52
C SER A 255 -5.35 -5.35 -17.48
N LEU A 256 -6.60 -4.95 -17.62
CA LEU A 256 -7.33 -4.07 -16.70
C LEU A 256 -8.47 -4.85 -16.02
N PRO A 257 -8.17 -5.69 -15.03
CA PRO A 257 -9.17 -6.44 -14.29
C PRO A 257 -10.01 -5.50 -13.38
N THR A 258 -11.10 -6.02 -12.84
CA THR A 258 -11.70 -5.46 -11.63
C THR A 258 -10.79 -5.71 -10.42
N VAL A 259 -10.97 -4.93 -9.34
CA VAL A 259 -10.23 -5.17 -8.08
C VAL A 259 -10.44 -6.60 -7.57
N ARG A 260 -11.66 -7.12 -7.69
CA ARG A 260 -11.97 -8.50 -7.29
C ARG A 260 -11.21 -9.52 -8.12
N GLU A 261 -11.22 -9.39 -9.45
CA GLU A 261 -10.46 -10.26 -10.35
C GLU A 261 -8.95 -10.21 -10.06
N LEU A 262 -8.41 -9.04 -9.76
CA LEU A 262 -7.01 -8.89 -9.37
C LEU A 262 -6.70 -9.65 -8.07
N VAL A 263 -7.49 -9.43 -7.02
CA VAL A 263 -7.28 -10.07 -5.72
C VAL A 263 -7.49 -11.58 -5.81
N ASP A 264 -8.58 -12.03 -6.43
CA ASP A 264 -8.88 -13.45 -6.59
C ASP A 264 -7.80 -14.15 -7.43
N GLY A 265 -7.31 -13.51 -8.51
CA GLY A 265 -6.19 -14.01 -9.32
C GLY A 265 -4.89 -14.15 -8.54
N MET A 266 -4.55 -13.17 -7.69
CA MET A 266 -3.38 -13.28 -6.81
C MET A 266 -3.51 -14.45 -5.82
N ILE A 267 -4.68 -14.65 -5.24
CA ILE A 267 -4.92 -15.71 -4.24
C ILE A 267 -4.95 -17.09 -4.90
N GLN A 268 -5.61 -17.21 -6.05
CA GLN A 268 -5.65 -18.46 -6.82
C GLN A 268 -4.23 -18.84 -7.29
N GLY A 269 -3.52 -17.92 -7.95
CA GLY A 269 -2.16 -18.15 -8.42
C GLY A 269 -1.18 -18.47 -7.30
N ALA A 270 -1.34 -17.85 -6.11
CA ALA A 270 -0.56 -18.23 -4.94
C ALA A 270 -0.80 -19.70 -4.55
N GLY A 271 -2.06 -20.17 -4.64
CA GLY A 271 -2.39 -21.59 -4.41
C GLY A 271 -1.71 -22.52 -5.40
N GLU A 272 -1.67 -22.15 -6.67
CA GLU A 272 -1.01 -22.92 -7.74
C GLU A 272 0.51 -22.99 -7.54
N ILE A 273 1.16 -21.86 -7.18
CA ILE A 273 2.59 -21.80 -6.87
C ILE A 273 2.93 -22.68 -5.66
N MET A 274 2.11 -22.65 -4.62
CA MET A 274 2.33 -23.50 -3.43
C MET A 274 2.15 -24.98 -3.77
N ALA A 275 1.21 -25.36 -4.64
CA ALA A 275 1.07 -26.74 -5.12
C ALA A 275 2.31 -27.18 -5.88
N GLN A 276 2.89 -26.33 -6.73
CA GLN A 276 4.13 -26.61 -7.45
C GLN A 276 5.33 -26.80 -6.50
N PHE A 277 5.45 -25.97 -5.45
CA PHE A 277 6.51 -26.15 -4.43
C PHE A 277 6.40 -27.49 -3.70
N LYS A 278 5.17 -27.94 -3.43
CA LYS A 278 4.92 -29.26 -2.84
C LYS A 278 5.34 -30.39 -3.79
N GLU A 279 5.05 -30.28 -5.08
CA GLU A 279 5.51 -31.25 -6.09
C GLU A 279 7.04 -31.33 -6.16
N TRP A 280 7.74 -30.21 -5.94
CA TRP A 280 9.22 -30.16 -5.87
C TRP A 280 9.79 -30.66 -4.54
N GLY A 281 8.94 -31.06 -3.57
CA GLY A 281 9.37 -31.53 -2.26
C GLY A 281 9.89 -30.41 -1.35
N MET A 282 9.50 -29.18 -1.58
CA MET A 282 9.90 -28.02 -0.77
C MET A 282 9.00 -27.79 0.45
N MET A 283 7.92 -28.57 0.58
CA MET A 283 6.93 -28.49 1.70
C MET A 283 6.48 -29.88 2.13
#